data_046fab87d75d4a689dec8802342616c1
#
_entry.id   046fab87d75d4a689dec8802342616c1
#
_cell.length_a   1.000
_cell.length_b   1.000
_cell.length_c   1.000
_cell.angle_alpha   90.00
_cell.angle_beta   90.00
_cell.angle_gamma   90.00
#
_symmetry.space_group_name_H-M   'P 1'
#
loop_
_entity.id
_entity.type
_entity.pdbx_description
1 polymer ?
#
loop_
_entity_poly.entity_id
_entity_poly.type
_entity_poly.pdbx_seq_one_letter_code
_entity_poly.pdbx_strand_id
1 'polypeptide(L)'
;MAHEGEKHMNWAEEIVKTLKDWDTSMIVYVPDISIHQVTSLIDEDPYFRLVSATREEEAIGIAVGSYAAGRNAAVFMQSSGFGNSVNALASLCIPARTPIPMFINLRGGPGEFNLAQVAMGRAVIPIMDQLGLPHFVLEDDGKMDKLLDGAMKLCHANRQPLAICLTQMLHGGKIA
;
A
#
# COMPACT_ATOMS: atom_id res chain seq x y z
N MET A 1 -34.43 -11.37 -20.20
CA MET A 1 -33.85 -11.07 -18.90
C MET A 1 -32.49 -10.47 -19.15
N ALA A 2 -32.36 -9.16 -18.99
CA ALA A 2 -31.10 -8.48 -19.15
C ALA A 2 -30.22 -8.87 -17.94
N HIS A 3 -29.05 -9.45 -18.18
CA HIS A 3 -28.00 -9.51 -17.19
C HIS A 3 -27.66 -8.05 -16.82
N GLU A 4 -28.06 -7.59 -15.66
CA GLU A 4 -27.45 -6.43 -15.04
C GLU A 4 -25.96 -6.77 -14.89
N GLY A 5 -25.12 -6.13 -15.70
CA GLY A 5 -23.69 -6.28 -15.61
C GLY A 5 -23.27 -5.82 -14.20
N GLU A 6 -22.70 -6.72 -13.42
CA GLU A 6 -21.97 -6.35 -12.21
C GLU A 6 -20.98 -5.26 -12.61
N LYS A 7 -21.15 -4.06 -12.06
CA LYS A 7 -20.23 -2.95 -12.27
C LYS A 7 -18.89 -3.38 -11.67
N HIS A 8 -17.94 -3.72 -12.51
CA HIS A 8 -16.60 -4.09 -12.08
C HIS A 8 -15.99 -2.91 -11.30
N MET A 9 -15.68 -3.11 -10.01
CA MET A 9 -15.01 -2.10 -9.19
C MET A 9 -13.61 -1.85 -9.78
N ASN A 10 -13.21 -0.59 -9.79
CA ASN A 10 -11.84 -0.27 -10.19
C ASN A 10 -10.86 -0.60 -9.04
N TRP A 11 -9.56 -0.62 -9.34
CA TRP A 11 -8.52 -0.99 -8.40
C TRP A 11 -8.54 -0.19 -7.09
N ALA A 12 -8.89 1.10 -7.14
CA ALA A 12 -8.93 1.97 -5.95
C ALA A 12 -10.15 1.66 -5.07
N GLU A 13 -11.31 1.42 -5.68
CA GLU A 13 -12.54 1.01 -4.98
C GLU A 13 -12.34 -0.34 -4.27
N GLU A 14 -11.64 -1.29 -4.91
CA GLU A 14 -11.36 -2.60 -4.33
C GLU A 14 -10.42 -2.51 -3.12
N ILE A 15 -9.39 -1.64 -3.18
CA ILE A 15 -8.52 -1.36 -2.02
C ILE A 15 -9.34 -0.78 -0.87
N VAL A 16 -10.18 0.24 -1.13
CA VAL A 16 -11.01 0.88 -0.10
C VAL A 16 -11.95 -0.13 0.55
N LYS A 17 -12.60 -0.98 -0.25
CA LYS A 17 -13.45 -2.07 0.24
C LYS A 17 -12.66 -3.02 1.14
N THR A 18 -11.50 -3.50 0.68
CA THR A 18 -10.65 -4.42 1.45
C THR A 18 -10.22 -3.84 2.79
N LEU A 19 -9.83 -2.56 2.82
CA LEU A 19 -9.48 -1.88 4.07
C LEU A 19 -10.63 -1.87 5.09
N LYS A 20 -11.87 -1.67 4.63
CA LYS A 20 -13.07 -1.74 5.47
C LYS A 20 -13.35 -3.15 5.95
N ASP A 21 -13.28 -4.14 5.06
CA ASP A 21 -13.55 -5.56 5.38
C ASP A 21 -12.56 -6.07 6.46
N TRP A 22 -11.37 -5.49 6.55
CA TRP A 22 -10.32 -5.80 7.52
C TRP A 22 -10.20 -4.79 8.68
N ASP A 23 -11.23 -4.00 8.92
CA ASP A 23 -11.29 -3.00 9.99
C ASP A 23 -10.03 -2.11 10.08
N THR A 24 -9.52 -1.69 8.91
CA THR A 24 -8.32 -0.86 8.78
C THR A 24 -8.72 0.58 8.53
N SER A 25 -8.95 1.34 9.59
CA SER A 25 -9.51 2.70 9.50
C SER A 25 -8.48 3.82 9.63
N MET A 26 -7.27 3.55 10.08
CA MET A 26 -6.18 4.53 10.10
C MET A 26 -5.34 4.39 8.84
N ILE A 27 -5.34 5.41 8.01
CA ILE A 27 -4.56 5.44 6.77
C ILE A 27 -3.51 6.53 6.86
N VAL A 28 -2.24 6.13 6.76
CA VAL A 28 -1.10 7.06 6.79
C VAL A 28 -0.43 7.05 5.43
N TYR A 29 -0.12 8.22 4.90
CA TYR A 29 0.44 8.32 3.56
C TYR A 29 1.41 9.49 3.42
N VAL A 30 2.32 9.40 2.46
CA VAL A 30 3.03 10.56 1.92
C VAL A 30 2.42 10.87 0.55
N PRO A 31 1.99 12.11 0.29
CA PRO A 31 1.28 12.46 -0.93
C PRO A 31 2.05 12.09 -2.20
N ASP A 32 1.39 11.34 -3.09
CA ASP A 32 1.88 11.03 -4.43
C ASP A 32 0.72 11.00 -5.43
N ILE A 33 0.95 11.51 -6.62
CA ILE A 33 -0.09 11.64 -7.64
C ILE A 33 -0.66 10.29 -8.11
N SER A 34 0.16 9.24 -8.08
CA SER A 34 -0.22 7.90 -8.54
C SER A 34 -1.18 7.17 -7.61
N ILE A 35 -1.24 7.56 -6.33
CA ILE A 35 -2.21 7.03 -5.37
C ILE A 35 -3.38 7.99 -5.11
N HIS A 36 -3.46 9.11 -5.85
CA HIS A 36 -4.48 10.13 -5.64
C HIS A 36 -5.90 9.55 -5.71
N GLN A 37 -6.18 8.64 -6.65
CA GLN A 37 -7.49 8.05 -6.80
C GLN A 37 -7.96 7.33 -5.53
N VAL A 38 -7.10 6.51 -4.93
CA VAL A 38 -7.44 5.78 -3.70
C VAL A 38 -7.49 6.71 -2.50
N THR A 39 -6.56 7.66 -2.38
CA THR A 39 -6.55 8.60 -1.24
C THR A 39 -7.71 9.57 -1.27
N SER A 40 -8.23 9.96 -2.44
CA SER A 40 -9.45 10.77 -2.54
C SER A 40 -10.68 10.01 -2.06
N LEU A 41 -10.85 8.74 -2.46
CA LEU A 41 -11.96 7.90 -1.95
C LEU A 41 -11.89 7.72 -0.44
N ILE A 42 -10.68 7.61 0.12
CA ILE A 42 -10.47 7.49 1.57
C ILE A 42 -10.79 8.80 2.29
N ASP A 43 -10.38 9.95 1.73
CA ASP A 43 -10.59 11.27 2.34
C ASP A 43 -12.09 11.65 2.40
N GLU A 44 -12.86 11.25 1.40
CA GLU A 44 -14.30 11.48 1.31
C GLU A 44 -15.13 10.54 2.22
N ASP A 45 -14.54 9.47 2.75
CA ASP A 45 -15.26 8.46 3.52
C ASP A 45 -15.02 8.62 5.02
N PRO A 46 -16.04 8.99 5.81
CA PRO A 46 -15.92 9.24 7.26
C PRO A 46 -15.51 8.00 8.08
N TYR A 47 -15.50 6.81 7.50
CA TYR A 47 -14.97 5.61 8.15
C TYR A 47 -13.47 5.74 8.41
N PHE A 48 -12.74 6.41 7.54
CA PHE A 48 -11.30 6.50 7.61
C PHE A 48 -10.80 7.74 8.36
N ARG A 49 -9.64 7.58 8.97
CA ARG A 49 -8.79 8.68 9.41
C ARG A 49 -7.58 8.73 8.50
N LEU A 50 -7.58 9.67 7.55
CA LEU A 50 -6.48 9.91 6.63
C LEU A 50 -5.47 10.88 7.28
N VAL A 51 -4.19 10.46 7.35
CA VAL A 51 -3.10 11.25 7.95
C VAL A 51 -1.96 11.38 6.97
N SER A 52 -1.66 12.61 6.58
CA SER A 52 -0.48 12.93 5.78
C SER A 52 0.76 13.00 6.68
N ALA A 53 1.78 12.19 6.37
CA ALA A 53 3.08 12.24 7.01
C ALA A 53 4.06 13.12 6.20
N THR A 54 5.05 13.69 6.87
CA THR A 54 6.10 14.48 6.21
C THR A 54 7.12 13.56 5.53
N ARG A 55 7.36 12.39 6.12
CA ARG A 55 8.31 11.38 5.64
C ARG A 55 7.74 9.97 5.85
N GLU A 56 8.20 9.03 5.06
CA GLU A 56 7.68 7.67 5.07
C GLU A 56 8.05 6.88 6.34
N GLU A 57 9.22 7.12 6.92
CA GLU A 57 9.56 6.55 8.22
C GLU A 57 8.65 7.08 9.36
N GLU A 58 8.19 8.33 9.27
CA GLU A 58 7.17 8.87 10.17
C GLU A 58 5.84 8.14 9.98
N ALA A 59 5.45 7.88 8.72
CA ALA A 59 4.22 7.13 8.42
C ALA A 59 4.24 5.74 9.06
N ILE A 60 5.38 5.03 9.00
CA ILE A 60 5.56 3.74 9.68
C ILE A 60 5.39 3.91 11.20
N GLY A 61 6.01 4.93 11.80
CA GLY A 61 5.91 5.20 13.24
C GLY A 61 4.47 5.46 13.69
N ILE A 62 3.72 6.28 12.93
CA ILE A 62 2.30 6.57 13.20
C ILE A 62 1.46 5.29 13.09
N ALA A 63 1.67 4.46 12.06
CA ALA A 63 0.93 3.22 11.86
C ALA A 63 1.20 2.21 12.99
N VAL A 64 2.46 2.06 13.43
CA VAL A 64 2.84 1.22 14.59
C VAL A 64 2.18 1.72 15.86
N GLY A 65 2.21 3.05 16.10
CA GLY A 65 1.54 3.66 17.26
C GLY A 65 0.02 3.47 17.24
N SER A 66 -0.60 3.58 16.09
CA SER A 66 -2.04 3.32 15.91
C SER A 66 -2.40 1.88 16.28
N TYR A 67 -1.63 0.91 15.75
CA TYR A 67 -1.83 -0.51 16.07
C TYR A 67 -1.65 -0.79 17.57
N ALA A 68 -0.60 -0.23 18.19
CA ALA A 68 -0.37 -0.35 19.63
C ALA A 68 -1.52 0.24 20.48
N ALA A 69 -2.22 1.24 19.95
CA ALA A 69 -3.42 1.83 20.54
C ALA A 69 -4.72 1.07 20.20
N GLY A 70 -4.64 -0.09 19.55
CA GLY A 70 -5.78 -0.95 19.22
C GLY A 70 -6.52 -0.59 17.94
N ARG A 71 -5.93 0.20 17.04
CA ARG A 71 -6.53 0.57 15.74
C ARG A 71 -5.66 0.09 14.59
N ASN A 72 -6.21 -0.76 13.72
CA ASN A 72 -5.50 -1.19 12.52
C ASN A 72 -5.19 -0.02 11.61
N ALA A 73 -3.98 -0.05 11.03
CA ALA A 73 -3.48 0.98 10.14
C ALA A 73 -2.90 0.39 8.85
N ALA A 74 -2.99 1.15 7.77
CA ALA A 74 -2.28 0.88 6.52
C ALA A 74 -1.44 2.08 6.12
N VAL A 75 -0.37 1.85 5.34
CA VAL A 75 0.52 2.91 4.87
C VAL A 75 0.56 2.91 3.35
N PHE A 76 0.47 4.10 2.75
CA PHE A 76 0.62 4.32 1.31
C PHE A 76 1.86 5.15 1.02
N MET A 77 2.69 4.68 0.09
CA MET A 77 3.92 5.35 -0.30
C MET A 77 4.35 4.95 -1.71
N GLN A 78 5.31 5.67 -2.26
CA GLN A 78 5.98 5.27 -3.50
C GLN A 78 7.31 4.54 -3.23
N SER A 79 7.96 4.04 -4.29
CA SER A 79 9.25 3.32 -4.21
C SER A 79 10.34 4.05 -3.44
N SER A 80 10.52 5.36 -3.67
CA SER A 80 11.51 6.16 -2.92
C SER A 80 11.18 6.26 -1.44
N GLY A 81 9.89 6.32 -1.12
CA GLY A 81 9.41 6.30 0.26
C GLY A 81 9.67 4.98 0.97
N PHE A 82 9.51 3.87 0.27
CA PHE A 82 9.94 2.58 0.80
C PHE A 82 11.44 2.60 1.14
N GLY A 83 12.27 3.16 0.26
CA GLY A 83 13.71 3.33 0.53
C GLY A 83 13.99 4.12 1.82
N ASN A 84 13.27 5.22 2.05
CA ASN A 84 13.36 6.01 3.29
C ASN A 84 12.92 5.24 4.53
N SER A 85 11.98 4.30 4.40
CA SER A 85 11.39 3.58 5.53
C SER A 85 12.09 2.26 5.89
N VAL A 86 13.10 1.83 5.14
CA VAL A 86 13.79 0.53 5.32
C VAL A 86 14.24 0.32 6.76
N ASN A 87 14.90 1.31 7.37
CA ASN A 87 15.36 1.20 8.76
C ASN A 87 14.18 1.13 9.75
N ALA A 88 13.12 1.91 9.55
CA ALA A 88 11.93 1.87 10.40
C ALA A 88 11.23 0.50 10.32
N LEU A 89 11.19 -0.11 9.15
CA LEU A 89 10.68 -1.47 8.98
C LEU A 89 11.55 -2.51 9.69
N ALA A 90 12.86 -2.48 9.44
CA ALA A 90 13.81 -3.45 9.97
C ALA A 90 13.98 -3.36 11.50
N SER A 91 13.97 -2.14 12.07
CA SER A 91 14.31 -1.90 13.48
C SER A 91 13.10 -1.67 14.38
N LEU A 92 11.92 -1.37 13.83
CA LEU A 92 10.70 -1.14 14.60
C LEU A 92 9.59 -2.13 14.21
N CYS A 93 9.12 -2.10 12.96
CA CYS A 93 7.90 -2.78 12.57
C CYS A 93 8.03 -4.31 12.63
N ILE A 94 9.10 -4.86 12.06
CA ILE A 94 9.38 -6.31 12.03
C ILE A 94 9.64 -6.85 13.45
N PRO A 95 10.56 -6.27 14.25
CA PRO A 95 10.81 -6.77 15.62
C PRO A 95 9.61 -6.64 16.54
N ALA A 96 8.82 -5.58 16.42
CA ALA A 96 7.60 -5.37 17.19
C ALA A 96 6.43 -6.28 16.74
N ARG A 97 6.61 -7.03 15.65
CA ARG A 97 5.59 -7.92 15.07
C ARG A 97 4.26 -7.19 14.83
N THR A 98 4.35 -6.04 14.18
CA THR A 98 3.21 -5.19 13.92
C THR A 98 2.67 -5.44 12.51
N PRO A 99 1.43 -5.92 12.35
CA PRO A 99 0.83 -6.16 11.04
C PRO A 99 0.43 -4.83 10.41
N ILE A 100 1.22 -4.36 9.48
CA ILE A 100 0.94 -3.15 8.71
C ILE A 100 0.93 -3.52 7.23
N PRO A 101 -0.23 -3.55 6.58
CA PRO A 101 -0.31 -3.60 5.13
C PRO A 101 0.21 -2.29 4.55
N MET A 102 1.15 -2.39 3.62
CA MET A 102 1.74 -1.25 2.93
C MET A 102 1.41 -1.33 1.44
N PHE A 103 0.80 -0.30 0.92
CA PHE A 103 0.52 -0.14 -0.51
C PHE A 103 1.64 0.70 -1.12
N ILE A 104 2.48 0.06 -1.93
CA ILE A 104 3.68 0.69 -2.48
C ILE A 104 3.53 0.85 -3.98
N ASN A 105 3.45 2.10 -4.42
CA ASN A 105 3.46 2.41 -5.83
C ASN A 105 4.84 2.19 -6.43
N LEU A 106 4.98 1.15 -7.26
CA LEU A 106 6.22 0.83 -7.93
C LEU A 106 6.51 1.79 -9.06
N ARG A 107 7.71 2.35 -9.04
CA ARG A 107 8.25 3.22 -10.06
C ARG A 107 9.33 2.49 -10.89
N GLY A 108 9.73 3.08 -12.02
CA GLY A 108 10.81 2.55 -12.87
C GLY A 108 10.43 1.36 -13.75
N GLY A 109 9.14 1.05 -13.87
CA GLY A 109 8.57 0.06 -14.78
C GLY A 109 8.21 0.64 -16.16
N PRO A 110 7.48 -0.13 -17.00
CA PRO A 110 6.99 0.35 -18.28
C PRO A 110 6.18 1.65 -18.13
N GLY A 111 6.48 2.66 -18.97
CA GLY A 111 5.85 3.98 -18.90
C GLY A 111 6.49 4.96 -17.92
N GLU A 112 7.60 4.60 -17.24
CA GLU A 112 8.33 5.55 -16.41
C GLU A 112 9.14 6.53 -17.27
N PHE A 113 8.87 7.81 -17.06
CA PHE A 113 9.60 8.88 -17.76
C PHE A 113 10.60 9.64 -16.86
N ASN A 114 10.54 9.42 -15.53
CA ASN A 114 11.43 10.06 -14.57
C ASN A 114 12.59 9.14 -14.22
N LEU A 115 13.76 9.39 -14.81
CA LEU A 115 14.98 8.60 -14.60
C LEU A 115 15.39 8.52 -13.12
N ALA A 116 15.10 9.52 -12.31
CA ALA A 116 15.42 9.51 -10.88
C ALA A 116 14.65 8.44 -10.09
N GLN A 117 13.55 7.92 -10.64
CA GLN A 117 12.74 6.89 -9.99
C GLN A 117 13.15 5.46 -10.34
N VAL A 118 13.95 5.29 -11.41
CA VAL A 118 14.22 3.96 -11.98
C VAL A 118 15.08 3.10 -11.03
N ALA A 119 16.16 3.67 -10.50
CA ALA A 119 17.09 2.92 -9.64
C ALA A 119 16.40 2.42 -8.37
N MET A 120 15.69 3.32 -7.66
CA MET A 120 14.98 2.94 -6.43
C MET A 120 13.78 2.03 -6.73
N GLY A 121 13.07 2.27 -7.83
CA GLY A 121 11.96 1.40 -8.24
C GLY A 121 12.39 -0.06 -8.42
N ARG A 122 13.55 -0.28 -9.06
CA ARG A 122 14.15 -1.61 -9.23
C ARG A 122 14.67 -2.23 -7.94
N ALA A 123 15.08 -1.41 -6.98
CA ALA A 123 15.66 -1.88 -5.70
C ALA A 123 14.58 -2.34 -4.70
N VAL A 124 13.33 -1.92 -4.83
CA VAL A 124 12.25 -2.18 -3.86
C VAL A 124 12.11 -3.67 -3.57
N ILE A 125 11.84 -4.48 -4.59
CA ILE A 125 11.62 -5.94 -4.41
C ILE A 125 12.87 -6.64 -3.85
N PRO A 126 14.10 -6.44 -4.38
CA PRO A 126 15.30 -7.02 -3.78
C PRO A 126 15.53 -6.63 -2.31
N ILE A 127 15.19 -5.41 -1.90
CA ILE A 127 15.32 -5.01 -0.50
C ILE A 127 14.27 -5.73 0.36
N MET A 128 13.03 -5.87 -0.11
CA MET A 128 12.00 -6.64 0.58
C MET A 128 12.44 -8.09 0.79
N ASP A 129 13.01 -8.73 -0.24
CA ASP A 129 13.55 -10.08 -0.17
C ASP A 129 14.63 -10.21 0.91
N GLN A 130 15.57 -9.26 0.96
CA GLN A 130 16.63 -9.25 1.98
C GLN A 130 16.10 -9.04 3.40
N LEU A 131 15.02 -8.29 3.57
CA LEU A 131 14.35 -8.12 4.87
C LEU A 131 13.46 -9.31 5.25
N GLY A 132 13.22 -10.26 4.35
CA GLY A 132 12.21 -11.29 4.53
C GLY A 132 10.79 -10.71 4.64
N LEU A 133 10.54 -9.57 4.01
CA LEU A 133 9.26 -8.87 4.02
C LEU A 133 8.32 -9.49 2.96
N PRO A 134 7.21 -10.13 3.37
CA PRO A 134 6.24 -10.65 2.43
C PRO A 134 5.71 -9.54 1.50
N HIS A 135 5.65 -9.82 0.21
CA HIS A 135 5.15 -8.84 -0.76
C HIS A 135 4.44 -9.52 -1.94
N PHE A 136 3.49 -8.81 -2.52
CA PHE A 136 2.73 -9.23 -3.70
C PHE A 136 2.67 -8.08 -4.70
N VAL A 137 2.80 -8.39 -5.99
CA VAL A 137 2.76 -7.39 -7.06
C VAL A 137 1.41 -7.47 -7.76
N LEU A 138 0.74 -6.32 -7.86
CA LEU A 138 -0.51 -6.14 -8.59
C LEU A 138 -0.23 -5.45 -9.92
N GLU A 139 -0.47 -6.17 -11.03
CA GLU A 139 -0.28 -5.69 -12.39
C GLU A 139 -1.61 -5.40 -13.10
N ASP A 140 -2.67 -6.10 -12.69
CA ASP A 140 -4.03 -5.96 -13.21
C ASP A 140 -5.07 -6.15 -12.10
N ASP A 141 -6.33 -5.83 -12.38
CA ASP A 141 -7.44 -5.93 -11.44
C ASP A 141 -8.23 -7.26 -11.48
N GLY A 142 -7.88 -8.18 -12.39
CA GLY A 142 -8.69 -9.36 -12.69
C GLY A 142 -8.87 -10.39 -11.56
N LYS A 143 -8.02 -10.36 -10.52
CA LYS A 143 -8.11 -11.21 -9.31
C LYS A 143 -7.72 -10.45 -8.05
N MET A 144 -7.86 -9.16 -8.10
CA MET A 144 -7.37 -8.26 -7.07
C MET A 144 -8.05 -8.50 -5.72
N ASP A 145 -9.35 -8.75 -5.71
CA ASP A 145 -10.15 -9.07 -4.52
C ASP A 145 -9.54 -10.20 -3.69
N LYS A 146 -9.22 -11.33 -4.35
CA LYS A 146 -8.66 -12.52 -3.71
C LYS A 146 -7.22 -12.30 -3.23
N LEU A 147 -6.43 -11.56 -4.02
CA LEU A 147 -5.06 -11.26 -3.65
C LEU A 147 -5.02 -10.33 -2.46
N LEU A 148 -5.84 -9.28 -2.45
CA LEU A 148 -5.92 -8.33 -1.33
C LEU A 148 -6.38 -9.01 -0.04
N ASP A 149 -7.47 -9.78 -0.09
CA ASP A 149 -7.96 -10.52 1.09
C ASP A 149 -6.90 -11.50 1.61
N GLY A 150 -6.26 -12.27 0.72
CA GLY A 150 -5.19 -13.18 1.08
C GLY A 150 -3.97 -12.49 1.70
N ALA A 151 -3.57 -11.33 1.16
CA ALA A 151 -2.47 -10.52 1.68
C ALA A 151 -2.79 -9.95 3.07
N MET A 152 -3.99 -9.41 3.26
CA MET A 152 -4.45 -8.91 4.56
C MET A 152 -4.48 -10.03 5.61
N LYS A 153 -5.01 -11.20 5.23
CA LYS A 153 -5.04 -12.37 6.10
C LYS A 153 -3.63 -12.81 6.51
N LEU A 154 -2.70 -12.87 5.56
CA LEU A 154 -1.31 -13.22 5.83
C LEU A 154 -0.63 -12.20 6.76
N CYS A 155 -0.81 -10.91 6.51
CA CYS A 155 -0.29 -9.81 7.30
C CYS A 155 -0.69 -9.94 8.78
N HIS A 156 -1.99 -10.07 9.02
CA HIS A 156 -2.54 -10.15 10.38
C HIS A 156 -2.25 -11.47 11.08
N ALA A 157 -2.34 -12.62 10.38
CA ALA A 157 -2.07 -13.94 10.96
C ALA A 157 -0.60 -14.10 11.39
N ASN A 158 0.33 -13.60 10.58
CA ASN A 158 1.76 -13.65 10.90
C ASN A 158 2.21 -12.50 11.83
N ARG A 159 1.37 -11.49 12.02
CA ARG A 159 1.71 -10.28 12.77
C ARG A 159 3.03 -9.67 12.26
N GLN A 160 3.09 -9.42 10.97
CA GLN A 160 4.25 -8.80 10.31
C GLN A 160 3.79 -7.79 9.27
N PRO A 161 4.60 -6.75 9.00
CA PRO A 161 4.33 -5.88 7.87
C PRO A 161 4.35 -6.68 6.56
N LEU A 162 3.54 -6.23 5.60
CA LEU A 162 3.42 -6.86 4.29
C LEU A 162 3.25 -5.78 3.24
N ALA A 163 3.90 -5.94 2.08
CA ALA A 163 3.79 -5.00 0.99
C ALA A 163 2.85 -5.52 -0.12
N ILE A 164 1.98 -4.63 -0.60
CA ILE A 164 1.17 -4.78 -1.80
C ILE A 164 1.69 -3.74 -2.79
N CYS A 165 2.39 -4.22 -3.81
CA CYS A 165 3.10 -3.40 -4.77
C CYS A 165 2.19 -3.10 -5.97
N LEU A 166 1.83 -1.84 -6.19
CA LEU A 166 0.97 -1.39 -7.27
C LEU A 166 1.84 -0.97 -8.46
N THR A 167 1.68 -1.60 -9.60
CA THR A 167 2.47 -1.27 -10.79
C THR A 167 1.88 -0.10 -11.57
N GLN A 168 2.70 0.53 -12.43
CA GLN A 168 2.23 1.55 -13.36
C GLN A 168 1.20 1.00 -14.36
N MET A 169 1.23 -0.29 -14.65
CA MET A 169 0.24 -0.94 -15.51
C MET A 169 -1.15 -0.96 -14.87
N LEU A 170 -1.22 -1.15 -13.54
CA LEU A 170 -2.49 -1.16 -12.80
C LEU A 170 -3.15 0.23 -12.77
N HIS A 171 -2.39 1.27 -12.41
CA HIS A 171 -2.95 2.61 -12.15
C HIS A 171 -2.75 3.61 -13.30
N GLY A 172 -2.24 3.17 -14.46
CA GLY A 172 -2.05 4.00 -15.66
C GLY A 172 -0.84 4.93 -15.63
N GLY A 173 -0.03 4.91 -14.57
CA GLY A 173 1.16 5.74 -14.44
C GLY A 173 0.87 7.24 -14.30
N LYS A 174 1.92 8.05 -14.40
CA LYS A 174 1.81 9.51 -14.60
C LYS A 174 1.76 9.77 -16.09
N ILE A 175 0.63 10.24 -16.59
CA ILE A 175 0.53 10.74 -17.96
C ILE A 175 1.24 12.10 -17.98
N ALA A 176 2.23 12.24 -18.87
CA ALA A 176 2.97 13.48 -19.05
C ALA A 176 2.12 14.54 -19.77
#